data_aa3fcf852a17ccb5c0556afbb7b48f1d
#
_entry.id   aa3fcf852a17ccb5c0556afbb7b48f1d
#
_cell.length_a   1.000
_cell.length_b   1.000
_cell.length_c   1.000
_cell.angle_alpha   90.00
_cell.angle_beta   90.00
_cell.angle_gamma   90.00
#
_symmetry.space_group_name_H-M   'P 1'
#
loop_
_entity.id
_entity.type
_entity.pdbx_description
1 polymer ?
#
loop_
_entity_poly.entity_id
_entity_poly.type
_entity_poly.pdbx_seq_one_letter_code
_entity_poly.pdbx_strand_id
1 'polypeptide(L)'
;MEPKRRGDRFGRRGMLLGVLSATVLFLRVGNVNADISLPPVTVGVGVQTSAFSCSTSCIYSDGTVKQGDSNVQGFELDSIRLYINGSVTDNIKVTFNTEYNGSTDAVGVLDAIGRFEFSDKFNIWAGRFLPPSDRANLYGPYYANDWTPFADGVADFYPDIENGRDNGVAYWGQFGILKVQAGVFDGESLNSAVADKSRLLTAGRLTLDFWDPEPGYYFNGTYYGDKDLLALGLAGQNQNSKTAWNLDALMEKKLPNLGAVTVEAEYQKDNGLTSPAPNHGWYGLASYLFPQLVGIGKIQVLGKYSQKTVDAAALEDTATLELLATPEDKIKTTEINVNYIIKAFNARVGFYYLGQKDDIADTSKKEYGLKLQLQL
;
A
#
# COMPACT_ATOMS: atom_id res chain seq x y z
N MET A 1 -32.85 -47.26 42.65
CA MET A 1 -32.32 -47.43 41.28
C MET A 1 -31.50 -46.22 40.94
N GLU A 2 -30.20 -46.26 41.16
CA GLU A 2 -29.24 -45.22 40.79
C GLU A 2 -28.71 -45.50 39.39
N PRO A 3 -28.48 -44.48 38.56
CA PRO A 3 -27.62 -44.63 37.39
C PRO A 3 -26.21 -44.07 37.66
N LYS A 4 -25.26 -44.89 37.29
CA LYS A 4 -23.82 -44.72 37.34
C LYS A 4 -23.34 -43.40 36.65
N ARG A 5 -22.51 -42.63 37.38
CA ARG A 5 -21.64 -41.56 36.82
C ARG A 5 -20.54 -42.22 35.95
N ARG A 6 -20.43 -41.76 34.71
CA ARG A 6 -19.27 -41.96 33.85
C ARG A 6 -18.39 -40.70 33.91
N GLY A 7 -17.15 -40.88 34.30
CA GLY A 7 -16.18 -39.81 34.41
C GLY A 7 -15.66 -39.36 33.05
N ASP A 8 -15.69 -38.07 32.82
CA ASP A 8 -15.02 -37.41 31.70
C ASP A 8 -13.54 -37.20 32.03
N ARG A 9 -12.69 -37.84 31.25
CA ARG A 9 -11.26 -37.57 31.22
C ARG A 9 -11.00 -36.37 30.32
N PHE A 10 -10.73 -35.22 30.93
CA PHE A 10 -10.14 -34.07 30.22
C PHE A 10 -8.70 -34.40 29.80
N GLY A 11 -8.50 -34.69 28.54
CA GLY A 11 -7.17 -34.79 27.93
C GLY A 11 -6.59 -33.40 27.70
N ARG A 12 -5.59 -33.02 28.48
CA ARG A 12 -4.71 -31.88 28.22
C ARG A 12 -3.98 -32.14 26.89
N ARG A 13 -4.36 -31.45 25.83
CA ARG A 13 -3.53 -31.32 24.63
C ARG A 13 -2.52 -30.21 24.89
N GLY A 14 -1.28 -30.63 25.10
CA GLY A 14 -0.14 -29.72 25.15
C GLY A 14 0.06 -29.03 23.80
N MET A 15 0.16 -27.73 23.84
CA MET A 15 0.54 -26.88 22.73
C MET A 15 2.05 -27.07 22.51
N LEU A 16 2.43 -27.85 21.48
CA LEU A 16 3.82 -27.94 21.03
C LEU A 16 4.11 -26.65 20.22
N LEU A 17 4.90 -25.76 20.83
CA LEU A 17 5.62 -24.72 20.09
C LEU A 17 6.64 -25.42 19.16
N GLY A 18 6.32 -25.49 17.90
CA GLY A 18 7.26 -25.89 16.86
C GLY A 18 8.23 -24.77 16.55
N VAL A 19 9.38 -24.74 17.20
CA VAL A 19 10.53 -23.95 16.74
C VAL A 19 10.99 -24.59 15.43
N LEU A 20 10.74 -23.93 14.29
CA LEU A 20 11.33 -24.28 13.01
C LEU A 20 12.83 -23.98 13.06
N SER A 21 13.63 -24.94 13.51
CA SER A 21 15.06 -24.98 13.26
C SER A 21 15.25 -25.27 11.77
N ALA A 22 15.66 -24.29 10.99
CA ALA A 22 16.15 -24.48 9.63
C ALA A 22 17.45 -25.29 9.69
N THR A 23 17.31 -26.63 9.69
CA THR A 23 18.45 -27.53 9.55
C THR A 23 18.85 -27.51 8.08
N VAL A 24 19.95 -26.77 7.78
CA VAL A 24 20.61 -26.86 6.47
C VAL A 24 21.21 -28.26 6.36
N LEU A 25 20.55 -29.11 5.60
CA LEU A 25 21.02 -30.45 5.29
C LEU A 25 22.16 -30.34 4.28
N PHE A 26 23.41 -30.39 4.76
CA PHE A 26 24.57 -30.58 3.90
C PHE A 26 24.60 -32.00 3.36
N LEU A 27 24.01 -32.24 2.21
CA LEU A 27 24.28 -33.41 1.41
C LEU A 27 25.72 -33.29 0.89
N ARG A 28 26.64 -34.06 1.45
CA ARG A 28 27.95 -34.33 0.84
C ARG A 28 27.74 -35.17 -0.41
N VAL A 29 27.57 -34.49 -1.55
CA VAL A 29 27.76 -35.11 -2.86
C VAL A 29 29.23 -34.98 -3.19
N GLY A 30 29.86 -36.13 -3.54
CA GLY A 30 31.28 -36.19 -3.85
C GLY A 30 31.72 -35.20 -4.95
N ASN A 31 32.99 -34.84 -4.92
CA ASN A 31 33.68 -33.85 -5.73
C ASN A 31 33.22 -33.80 -7.19
N VAL A 32 32.23 -33.01 -7.49
CA VAL A 32 32.07 -32.33 -8.76
C VAL A 32 32.41 -30.89 -8.47
N ASN A 33 33.63 -30.45 -8.85
CA ASN A 33 33.99 -29.05 -8.88
C ASN A 33 33.18 -28.34 -9.98
N ALA A 34 31.91 -28.18 -9.79
CA ALA A 34 31.16 -27.10 -10.38
C ALA A 34 31.15 -26.00 -9.34
N ASP A 35 31.88 -24.92 -9.58
CA ASP A 35 31.67 -23.67 -8.87
C ASP A 35 30.22 -23.25 -9.12
N ILE A 36 29.31 -23.74 -8.28
CA ILE A 36 27.92 -23.27 -8.23
C ILE A 36 28.01 -21.94 -7.48
N SER A 37 28.33 -20.87 -8.20
CA SER A 37 28.09 -19.55 -7.66
C SER A 37 26.58 -19.39 -7.50
N LEU A 38 26.11 -19.36 -6.24
CA LEU A 38 24.71 -19.03 -5.97
C LEU A 38 24.39 -17.68 -6.59
N PRO A 39 23.24 -17.54 -7.25
CA PRO A 39 22.85 -16.25 -7.80
C PRO A 39 22.78 -15.21 -6.68
N PRO A 40 23.14 -13.95 -6.94
CA PRO A 40 23.14 -12.90 -5.93
C PRO A 40 21.73 -12.73 -5.37
N VAL A 41 21.58 -12.84 -4.06
CA VAL A 41 20.35 -12.61 -3.32
C VAL A 41 20.56 -11.44 -2.36
N THR A 42 19.67 -10.48 -2.40
CA THR A 42 19.62 -9.37 -1.44
C THR A 42 18.45 -9.57 -0.49
N VAL A 43 18.69 -9.26 0.78
CA VAL A 43 17.67 -9.30 1.83
C VAL A 43 17.61 -7.92 2.47
N GLY A 44 16.42 -7.38 2.60
CA GLY A 44 16.14 -6.12 3.27
C GLY A 44 15.02 -6.28 4.27
N VAL A 45 14.93 -5.34 5.21
CA VAL A 45 13.85 -5.27 6.19
C VAL A 45 13.38 -3.84 6.34
N GLY A 46 12.07 -3.64 6.48
CA GLY A 46 11.45 -2.38 6.84
C GLY A 46 10.66 -2.51 8.13
N VAL A 47 10.70 -1.49 8.98
CA VAL A 47 9.91 -1.38 10.21
C VAL A 47 9.27 0.00 10.27
N GLN A 48 7.97 0.04 10.55
CA GLN A 48 7.25 1.25 10.90
C GLN A 48 6.59 1.05 12.28
N THR A 49 6.71 2.05 13.14
CA THR A 49 6.08 2.07 14.47
C THR A 49 5.62 3.47 14.79
N SER A 50 4.54 3.58 15.56
CA SER A 50 3.96 4.86 15.96
C SER A 50 3.63 4.92 17.44
N ALA A 51 3.60 6.15 17.95
CA ALA A 51 2.98 6.53 19.22
C ALA A 51 1.92 7.56 18.90
N PHE A 52 0.68 7.33 19.26
CA PHE A 52 -0.44 8.16 18.84
C PHE A 52 -1.38 8.53 19.98
N SER A 53 -2.12 9.60 19.76
CA SER A 53 -3.29 9.97 20.53
C SER A 53 -4.41 10.32 19.56
N CYS A 54 -5.54 9.66 19.72
CA CYS A 54 -6.73 9.84 18.90
C CYS A 54 -7.90 10.27 19.78
N SER A 55 -8.67 11.25 19.30
CA SER A 55 -9.90 11.72 19.93
C SER A 55 -11.07 11.55 18.98
N THR A 56 -12.22 11.14 19.51
CA THR A 56 -13.46 10.89 18.74
C THR A 56 -13.33 9.83 17.64
N SER A 57 -14.23 8.87 17.60
CA SER A 57 -14.38 7.83 16.56
C SER A 57 -13.08 7.10 16.14
N CYS A 58 -12.21 6.78 17.12
CA CYS A 58 -10.97 6.06 16.86
C CYS A 58 -11.26 4.58 16.59
N ILE A 59 -10.72 4.05 15.50
CA ILE A 59 -10.75 2.64 15.15
C ILE A 59 -9.46 2.01 15.71
N TYR A 60 -9.60 0.96 16.52
CA TYR A 60 -8.46 0.19 17.01
C TYR A 60 -8.00 -0.84 15.97
N SER A 61 -6.79 -1.35 16.14
CA SER A 61 -6.24 -2.41 15.31
C SER A 61 -7.06 -3.72 15.31
N ASP A 62 -7.90 -3.94 16.33
CA ASP A 62 -8.83 -5.06 16.42
C ASP A 62 -10.18 -4.81 15.70
N GLY A 63 -10.33 -3.70 15.01
CA GLY A 63 -11.54 -3.31 14.30
C GLY A 63 -12.66 -2.78 15.19
N THR A 64 -12.45 -2.66 16.51
CA THR A 64 -13.46 -2.08 17.40
C THR A 64 -13.47 -0.56 17.29
N VAL A 65 -14.66 0.02 17.06
CA VAL A 65 -14.88 1.46 17.09
C VAL A 65 -15.32 1.85 18.48
N LYS A 66 -14.50 2.60 19.20
CA LYS A 66 -14.99 3.29 20.40
C LYS A 66 -15.60 4.62 19.99
N GLN A 67 -16.91 4.68 19.94
CA GLN A 67 -17.66 5.93 19.97
C GLN A 67 -17.65 6.44 21.42
N GLY A 68 -17.04 7.61 21.67
CA GLY A 68 -17.06 8.26 22.98
C GLY A 68 -15.97 9.30 23.15
N ASP A 69 -16.18 10.23 24.07
CA ASP A 69 -15.33 11.39 24.39
C ASP A 69 -13.95 11.06 25.02
N SER A 70 -13.51 9.81 24.99
CA SER A 70 -12.25 9.42 25.60
C SER A 70 -11.12 9.41 24.55
N ASN A 71 -10.07 10.18 24.78
CA ASN A 71 -8.82 10.11 24.05
C ASN A 71 -8.21 8.72 24.19
N VAL A 72 -7.91 8.10 23.05
CA VAL A 72 -7.17 6.84 22.98
C VAL A 72 -5.72 7.18 22.75
N GLN A 73 -4.83 6.58 23.51
CA GLN A 73 -3.39 6.73 23.36
C GLN A 73 -2.77 5.35 23.32
N GLY A 74 -1.76 5.18 22.45
CA GLY A 74 -1.11 3.90 22.33
C GLY A 74 0.23 3.97 21.57
N PHE A 75 0.83 2.80 21.52
CA PHE A 75 1.96 2.50 20.65
C PHE A 75 1.54 1.39 19.70
N GLU A 76 1.89 1.52 18.44
CA GLU A 76 1.63 0.51 17.44
C GLU A 76 2.92 0.12 16.71
N LEU A 77 2.99 -1.17 16.39
CA LEU A 77 3.89 -1.70 15.39
C LEU A 77 3.11 -1.72 14.07
N ASP A 78 3.20 -0.64 13.30
CA ASP A 78 2.37 -0.44 12.12
C ASP A 78 2.65 -1.49 11.04
N SER A 79 3.93 -1.79 10.80
CA SER A 79 4.33 -2.71 9.74
C SER A 79 5.76 -3.22 9.95
N ILE A 80 5.99 -4.49 9.60
CA ILE A 80 7.32 -5.05 9.36
C ILE A 80 7.31 -5.69 7.99
N ARG A 81 8.25 -5.29 7.11
CA ARG A 81 8.44 -5.89 5.78
C ARG A 81 9.74 -6.63 5.68
N LEU A 82 9.70 -7.79 5.07
CA LEU A 82 10.88 -8.53 4.61
C LEU A 82 10.92 -8.47 3.08
N TYR A 83 12.04 -8.05 2.55
CA TYR A 83 12.30 -7.96 1.11
C TYR A 83 13.37 -8.97 0.71
N ILE A 84 13.09 -9.83 -0.25
CA ILE A 84 14.04 -10.78 -0.82
C ILE A 84 14.03 -10.60 -2.33
N ASN A 85 15.20 -10.29 -2.89
CA ASN A 85 15.38 -10.20 -4.34
C ASN A 85 16.53 -11.09 -4.76
N GLY A 86 16.34 -11.85 -5.83
CA GLY A 86 17.34 -12.72 -6.42
C GLY A 86 17.40 -12.56 -7.93
N SER A 87 18.59 -12.76 -8.52
CA SER A 87 18.79 -12.78 -9.97
C SER A 87 19.19 -14.18 -10.40
N VAL A 88 18.30 -14.88 -11.12
CA VAL A 88 18.61 -16.19 -11.72
C VAL A 88 19.55 -16.02 -12.89
N THR A 89 19.31 -14.98 -13.69
CA THR A 89 20.17 -14.46 -14.78
C THR A 89 20.08 -12.94 -14.76
N ASP A 90 20.84 -12.25 -15.61
CA ASP A 90 20.76 -10.80 -15.77
C ASP A 90 19.34 -10.32 -16.10
N ASN A 91 18.58 -11.13 -16.84
CA ASN A 91 17.23 -10.80 -17.31
C ASN A 91 16.11 -11.49 -16.54
N ILE A 92 16.40 -12.49 -15.74
CA ILE A 92 15.40 -13.25 -14.96
C ILE A 92 15.66 -13.07 -13.48
N LYS A 93 14.71 -12.44 -12.83
CA LYS A 93 14.82 -12.08 -11.40
C LYS A 93 13.59 -12.56 -10.63
N VAL A 94 13.72 -12.71 -9.34
CA VAL A 94 12.64 -13.09 -8.43
C VAL A 94 12.56 -12.05 -7.32
N THR A 95 11.35 -11.63 -6.99
CA THR A 95 11.05 -10.81 -5.81
C THR A 95 10.09 -11.57 -4.91
N PHE A 96 10.37 -11.58 -3.61
CA PHE A 96 9.48 -12.11 -2.59
C PHE A 96 9.46 -11.16 -1.40
N ASN A 97 8.28 -10.62 -1.09
CA ASN A 97 8.09 -9.69 0.02
C ASN A 97 6.97 -10.20 0.92
N THR A 98 7.18 -10.08 2.24
CA THR A 98 6.14 -10.31 3.24
C THR A 98 5.94 -9.06 4.07
N GLU A 99 4.76 -8.93 4.67
CA GLU A 99 4.45 -7.89 5.63
C GLU A 99 3.74 -8.46 6.85
N TYR A 100 4.21 -8.07 8.03
CA TYR A 100 3.40 -8.12 9.24
C TYR A 100 2.53 -6.87 9.28
N ASN A 101 1.24 -7.08 9.37
CA ASN A 101 0.26 -6.00 9.52
C ASN A 101 -0.16 -5.93 10.99
N GLY A 102 0.15 -4.81 11.65
CA GLY A 102 -0.16 -4.58 13.07
C GLY A 102 -1.65 -4.58 13.37
N SER A 103 -2.49 -4.21 12.40
CA SER A 103 -3.95 -4.19 12.60
C SER A 103 -4.59 -5.58 12.60
N THR A 104 -3.98 -6.55 11.92
CA THR A 104 -4.50 -7.93 11.82
C THR A 104 -3.69 -8.95 12.62
N ASP A 105 -2.56 -8.53 13.21
CA ASP A 105 -1.58 -9.38 13.89
C ASP A 105 -1.15 -10.61 13.05
N ALA A 106 -1.04 -10.40 11.73
CA ALA A 106 -0.76 -11.46 10.76
C ALA A 106 0.42 -11.12 9.85
N VAL A 107 1.11 -12.14 9.36
CA VAL A 107 2.13 -12.02 8.31
C VAL A 107 1.54 -12.55 7.02
N GLY A 108 1.44 -11.68 6.02
CA GLY A 108 0.98 -12.01 4.68
C GLY A 108 2.09 -11.96 3.64
N VAL A 109 1.90 -12.65 2.51
CA VAL A 109 2.74 -12.50 1.33
C VAL A 109 2.24 -11.29 0.55
N LEU A 110 3.07 -10.25 0.42
CA LEU A 110 2.77 -9.11 -0.43
C LEU A 110 3.05 -9.44 -1.89
N ASP A 111 4.32 -9.64 -2.20
CA ASP A 111 4.76 -9.83 -3.58
C ASP A 111 5.45 -11.20 -3.71
N ALA A 112 5.15 -11.92 -4.78
CA ALA A 112 5.83 -13.14 -5.20
C ALA A 112 5.91 -13.11 -6.74
N ILE A 113 7.01 -12.56 -7.29
CA ILE A 113 7.08 -12.14 -8.70
C ILE A 113 8.24 -12.82 -9.40
N GLY A 114 7.96 -13.49 -10.52
CA GLY A 114 8.94 -13.77 -11.56
C GLY A 114 9.05 -12.56 -12.49
N ARG A 115 10.24 -11.95 -12.57
CA ARG A 115 10.49 -10.74 -13.36
C ARG A 115 11.37 -11.09 -14.55
N PHE A 116 10.86 -10.88 -15.75
CA PHE A 116 11.57 -11.03 -17.03
C PHE A 116 11.86 -9.63 -17.57
N GLU A 117 13.05 -9.12 -17.33
CA GLU A 117 13.46 -7.74 -17.60
C GLU A 117 14.56 -7.72 -18.65
N PHE A 118 14.19 -7.46 -19.91
CA PHE A 118 15.08 -7.55 -21.06
C PHE A 118 15.68 -6.21 -21.47
N SER A 119 14.95 -5.12 -21.23
CA SER A 119 15.39 -3.77 -21.59
C SER A 119 14.51 -2.72 -20.90
N ASP A 120 14.85 -1.45 -21.05
CA ASP A 120 13.97 -0.37 -20.57
C ASP A 120 12.56 -0.41 -21.21
N LYS A 121 12.43 -1.00 -22.40
CA LYS A 121 11.20 -0.99 -23.19
C LYS A 121 10.39 -2.27 -23.11
N PHE A 122 10.97 -3.39 -22.66
CA PHE A 122 10.29 -4.68 -22.72
C PHE A 122 10.57 -5.49 -21.47
N ASN A 123 9.56 -5.55 -20.59
CA ASN A 123 9.62 -6.27 -19.33
C ASN A 123 8.26 -6.93 -19.06
N ILE A 124 8.30 -8.15 -18.54
CA ILE A 124 7.12 -8.92 -18.17
C ILE A 124 7.27 -9.40 -16.73
N TRP A 125 6.29 -9.10 -15.92
CA TRP A 125 6.18 -9.60 -14.55
C TRP A 125 5.03 -10.59 -14.45
N ALA A 126 5.22 -11.69 -13.72
CA ALA A 126 4.20 -12.71 -13.50
C ALA A 126 4.23 -13.17 -12.04
N GLY A 127 3.07 -13.33 -11.44
CA GLY A 127 2.92 -13.73 -10.04
C GLY A 127 1.96 -12.84 -9.28
N ARG A 128 2.22 -12.64 -7.97
CA ARG A 128 1.44 -11.76 -7.10
C ARG A 128 2.14 -10.42 -6.94
N PHE A 129 1.48 -9.33 -7.32
CA PHE A 129 1.99 -7.96 -7.20
C PHE A 129 0.87 -6.93 -7.42
N LEU A 130 1.19 -5.63 -7.28
CA LEU A 130 0.24 -4.54 -7.52
C LEU A 130 -0.11 -4.46 -9.01
N PRO A 131 -1.39 -4.55 -9.41
CA PRO A 131 -1.83 -4.18 -10.76
C PRO A 131 -1.47 -2.73 -11.08
N PRO A 132 -1.34 -2.36 -12.38
CA PRO A 132 -1.25 -0.95 -12.77
C PRO A 132 -2.42 -0.15 -12.22
N SER A 133 -2.14 0.86 -11.39
CA SER A 133 -3.13 1.64 -10.64
C SER A 133 -2.66 3.08 -10.43
N ASP A 134 -3.25 3.80 -9.48
CA ASP A 134 -2.82 5.13 -9.08
C ASP A 134 -1.37 5.15 -8.57
N ARG A 135 -0.79 6.36 -8.54
CA ARG A 135 0.59 6.56 -8.12
C ARG A 135 0.81 6.19 -6.65
N ALA A 136 -0.09 6.64 -5.76
CA ALA A 136 0.03 6.44 -4.33
C ALA A 136 0.09 4.97 -3.97
N ASN A 137 -0.66 4.17 -4.65
CA ASN A 137 -0.70 2.76 -4.52
C ASN A 137 0.58 2.08 -5.01
N LEU A 138 1.06 2.48 -6.18
CA LEU A 138 2.30 1.94 -6.75
C LEU A 138 3.57 2.35 -6.00
N TYR A 139 3.55 3.35 -5.10
CA TYR A 139 4.66 3.57 -4.18
C TYR A 139 4.45 2.91 -2.80
N GLY A 140 3.22 2.77 -2.35
CA GLY A 140 2.90 2.18 -1.06
C GLY A 140 3.44 2.94 0.16
N PRO A 141 3.15 2.48 1.39
CA PRO A 141 3.37 3.28 2.61
C PRO A 141 4.83 3.54 2.97
N TYR A 142 5.76 2.66 2.55
CA TYR A 142 7.19 2.85 2.84
C TYR A 142 7.86 3.90 1.96
N TYR A 143 7.29 4.18 0.78
CA TYR A 143 7.82 5.14 -0.18
C TYR A 143 6.89 6.35 -0.37
N ALA A 144 5.87 6.49 0.47
CA ALA A 144 5.00 7.64 0.54
C ALA A 144 5.73 8.85 1.13
N ASN A 145 5.36 10.04 0.69
CA ASN A 145 5.84 11.30 1.26
C ASN A 145 5.17 11.58 2.62
N ASP A 146 3.87 11.32 2.69
CA ASP A 146 3.03 11.38 3.90
C ASP A 146 3.16 10.13 4.79
N TRP A 147 2.48 10.12 5.93
CA TRP A 147 2.49 9.00 6.86
C TRP A 147 1.24 8.13 6.79
N THR A 148 0.17 8.63 6.19
CA THR A 148 -1.13 7.95 6.12
C THR A 148 -1.69 7.99 4.68
N PRO A 149 -0.96 7.44 3.67
CA PRO A 149 -1.30 7.62 2.26
C PRO A 149 -2.70 7.10 1.92
N PHE A 150 -3.19 6.08 2.62
CA PHE A 150 -4.48 5.45 2.35
C PHE A 150 -5.61 5.89 3.31
N ALA A 151 -5.33 6.78 4.27
CA ALA A 151 -6.34 7.22 5.24
C ALA A 151 -7.42 8.13 4.63
N ASP A 152 -7.20 8.66 3.45
CA ASP A 152 -8.13 9.54 2.74
C ASP A 152 -9.16 8.77 1.90
N GLY A 153 -8.94 7.48 1.66
CA GLY A 153 -9.78 6.64 0.82
C GLY A 153 -9.81 7.01 -0.66
N VAL A 154 -8.95 7.94 -1.10
CA VAL A 154 -8.78 8.32 -2.52
C VAL A 154 -7.62 7.57 -3.15
N ALA A 155 -6.51 7.46 -2.42
CA ALA A 155 -5.28 6.82 -2.87
C ALA A 155 -5.30 5.30 -2.71
N ASP A 156 -6.36 4.64 -3.14
CA ASP A 156 -6.48 3.18 -3.06
C ASP A 156 -7.42 2.71 -4.17
N PHE A 157 -6.85 2.50 -5.32
CA PHE A 157 -7.56 2.27 -6.56
C PHE A 157 -7.47 0.81 -6.99
N TYR A 158 -8.15 -0.08 -6.20
CA TYR A 158 -8.27 -1.50 -6.54
C TYR A 158 -9.58 -2.16 -6.16
N PRO A 159 -9.87 -3.33 -6.76
CA PRO A 159 -10.75 -4.31 -6.14
C PRO A 159 -10.19 -4.68 -4.76
N ASP A 160 -11.09 -4.95 -3.82
CA ASP A 160 -10.76 -5.32 -2.44
C ASP A 160 -10.03 -6.69 -2.40
N ILE A 161 -8.75 -6.64 -2.74
CA ILE A 161 -7.83 -7.76 -2.70
C ILE A 161 -6.82 -7.46 -1.59
N GLU A 162 -6.39 -8.48 -0.89
CA GLU A 162 -5.51 -8.36 0.27
C GLU A 162 -4.29 -7.45 -0.01
N ASN A 163 -4.23 -6.31 0.66
CA ASN A 163 -3.20 -5.28 0.51
C ASN A 163 -3.01 -4.80 -0.95
N GLY A 164 -4.08 -4.81 -1.76
CA GLY A 164 -4.06 -4.36 -3.14
C GLY A 164 -3.31 -5.24 -4.13
N ARG A 165 -2.72 -6.36 -3.71
CA ARG A 165 -1.99 -7.28 -4.58
C ARG A 165 -2.90 -8.33 -5.18
N ASP A 166 -2.62 -8.67 -6.44
CA ASP A 166 -3.35 -9.69 -7.15
C ASP A 166 -2.43 -10.61 -7.94
N ASN A 167 -2.90 -11.80 -8.29
CA ASN A 167 -2.17 -12.73 -9.13
C ASN A 167 -2.43 -12.39 -10.60
N GLY A 168 -1.35 -12.24 -11.36
CA GLY A 168 -1.51 -11.89 -12.77
C GLY A 168 -0.21 -11.78 -13.53
N VAL A 169 -0.32 -11.19 -14.70
CA VAL A 169 0.79 -10.92 -15.61
C VAL A 169 0.68 -9.48 -16.10
N ALA A 170 1.78 -8.75 -16.07
CA ALA A 170 1.85 -7.39 -16.60
C ALA A 170 3.10 -7.18 -17.44
N TYR A 171 2.93 -6.39 -18.48
CA TYR A 171 3.99 -5.77 -19.25
C TYR A 171 4.26 -4.37 -18.73
N TRP A 172 5.53 -3.92 -18.77
CA TRP A 172 5.88 -2.51 -18.62
C TRP A 172 7.10 -2.12 -19.46
N GLY A 173 7.16 -0.85 -19.84
CA GLY A 173 8.28 -0.30 -20.59
C GLY A 173 8.30 1.22 -20.61
N GLN A 174 9.52 1.78 -20.75
CA GLN A 174 9.79 3.23 -20.84
C GLN A 174 10.19 3.58 -22.28
N PHE A 175 9.48 4.52 -22.90
CA PHE A 175 9.69 4.97 -24.28
C PHE A 175 9.98 6.48 -24.30
N GLY A 176 11.20 6.87 -23.94
CA GLY A 176 11.52 8.26 -23.70
C GLY A 176 10.76 8.80 -22.50
N ILE A 177 9.92 9.80 -22.68
CA ILE A 177 9.08 10.36 -21.62
C ILE A 177 7.85 9.52 -21.30
N LEU A 178 7.46 8.56 -22.14
CA LEU A 178 6.27 7.74 -21.95
C LEU A 178 6.61 6.41 -21.28
N LYS A 179 6.01 6.12 -20.14
CA LYS A 179 5.96 4.80 -19.52
C LYS A 179 4.59 4.18 -19.77
N VAL A 180 4.58 2.90 -20.10
CA VAL A 180 3.39 2.09 -20.34
C VAL A 180 3.42 0.89 -19.42
N GLN A 181 2.31 0.64 -18.73
CA GLN A 181 2.08 -0.57 -17.93
C GLN A 181 0.71 -1.13 -18.32
N ALA A 182 0.61 -2.43 -18.54
CA ALA A 182 -0.65 -3.09 -18.86
C ALA A 182 -0.61 -4.55 -18.41
N GLY A 183 -1.71 -5.05 -17.86
CA GLY A 183 -1.76 -6.41 -17.35
C GLY A 183 -3.17 -6.97 -17.23
N VAL A 184 -3.20 -8.27 -16.94
CA VAL A 184 -4.40 -9.04 -16.63
C VAL A 184 -4.20 -9.79 -15.32
N PHE A 185 -5.23 -9.81 -14.49
CA PHE A 185 -5.18 -10.30 -13.10
C PHE A 185 -6.46 -11.07 -12.79
N ASP A 186 -6.44 -11.82 -11.69
CA ASP A 186 -7.61 -12.60 -11.24
C ASP A 186 -8.81 -11.70 -10.87
N GLY A 187 -8.54 -10.56 -10.22
CA GLY A 187 -9.57 -9.62 -9.78
C GLY A 187 -10.32 -10.08 -8.52
N GLU A 188 -11.50 -9.56 -8.30
CA GLU A 188 -12.35 -9.69 -7.10
C GLU A 188 -12.71 -11.14 -6.70
N SER A 189 -12.10 -12.13 -7.25
CA SER A 189 -12.64 -13.49 -7.24
C SER A 189 -12.38 -14.35 -6.02
N LEU A 190 -11.50 -13.97 -5.10
CA LEU A 190 -11.03 -14.92 -4.09
C LEU A 190 -11.83 -14.93 -2.79
N ASN A 191 -12.49 -13.85 -2.41
CA ASN A 191 -13.18 -13.72 -1.11
C ASN A 191 -14.71 -13.65 -1.18
N SER A 192 -15.31 -13.57 -2.36
CA SER A 192 -16.76 -13.51 -2.50
C SER A 192 -17.32 -14.89 -2.85
N ALA A 193 -18.25 -15.38 -2.05
CA ALA A 193 -19.03 -16.59 -2.35
C ALA A 193 -19.90 -16.45 -3.63
N VAL A 194 -20.00 -15.24 -4.17
CA VAL A 194 -20.83 -14.85 -5.33
C VAL A 194 -19.95 -14.37 -6.51
N ALA A 195 -18.62 -14.42 -6.40
CA ALA A 195 -17.74 -13.92 -7.44
C ALA A 195 -17.94 -14.67 -8.76
N ASP A 196 -18.32 -13.93 -9.78
CA ASP A 196 -18.30 -14.41 -11.17
C ASP A 196 -16.84 -14.48 -11.64
N LYS A 197 -16.21 -15.64 -11.43
CA LYS A 197 -14.83 -15.94 -11.85
C LYS A 197 -14.66 -15.97 -13.38
N SER A 198 -15.67 -15.60 -14.13
CA SER A 198 -15.70 -15.73 -15.58
C SER A 198 -14.88 -14.65 -16.32
N ARG A 199 -14.44 -13.58 -15.63
CA ARG A 199 -13.75 -12.45 -16.26
C ARG A 199 -12.58 -11.98 -15.43
N LEU A 200 -11.43 -11.84 -16.09
CA LEU A 200 -10.21 -11.30 -15.50
C LEU A 200 -10.32 -9.77 -15.32
N LEU A 201 -9.63 -9.26 -14.33
CA LEU A 201 -9.35 -7.84 -14.19
C LEU A 201 -8.34 -7.43 -15.27
N THR A 202 -8.66 -6.41 -16.04
CA THR A 202 -7.70 -5.74 -16.92
C THR A 202 -7.30 -4.41 -16.32
N ALA A 203 -5.99 -4.14 -16.29
CA ALA A 203 -5.44 -2.92 -15.73
C ALA A 203 -4.40 -2.31 -16.65
N GLY A 204 -4.36 -0.99 -16.74
CA GLY A 204 -3.37 -0.28 -17.53
C GLY A 204 -3.05 1.10 -16.96
N ARG A 205 -1.81 1.54 -17.16
CA ARG A 205 -1.33 2.87 -16.76
C ARG A 205 -0.42 3.44 -17.83
N LEU A 206 -0.59 4.74 -18.09
CA LEU A 206 0.32 5.56 -18.88
C LEU A 206 0.89 6.64 -17.95
N THR A 207 2.20 6.84 -18.01
CA THR A 207 2.86 7.94 -17.26
C THR A 207 3.73 8.73 -18.23
N LEU A 208 3.67 10.06 -18.16
CA LEU A 208 4.51 10.98 -18.91
C LEU A 208 5.50 11.63 -17.93
N ASP A 209 6.78 11.31 -18.06
CA ASP A 209 7.89 11.87 -17.29
C ASP A 209 8.53 13.01 -18.10
N PHE A 210 8.17 14.27 -17.84
CA PHE A 210 8.63 15.41 -18.62
C PHE A 210 10.05 15.85 -18.30
N TRP A 211 10.52 15.56 -17.08
CA TRP A 211 11.87 15.91 -16.62
C TRP A 211 12.68 14.62 -16.44
N ASP A 212 13.14 14.31 -15.21
CA ASP A 212 13.88 13.09 -14.96
C ASP A 212 12.95 11.86 -15.05
N PRO A 213 13.37 10.74 -15.66
CA PRO A 213 12.56 9.55 -15.74
C PRO A 213 12.49 8.83 -14.38
N GLU A 214 11.40 8.11 -14.16
CA GLU A 214 11.20 7.19 -13.05
C GLU A 214 11.32 5.74 -13.55
N PRO A 215 12.53 5.12 -13.51
CA PRO A 215 12.71 3.77 -14.03
C PRO A 215 12.02 2.72 -13.16
N GLY A 216 11.62 1.60 -13.78
CA GLY A 216 11.01 0.46 -13.10
C GLY A 216 9.48 0.49 -13.12
N TYR A 217 8.89 -0.52 -12.48
CA TYR A 217 7.45 -0.69 -12.40
C TYR A 217 6.81 0.18 -11.33
N TYR A 218 7.45 0.28 -10.17
CA TYR A 218 6.98 1.03 -9.02
C TYR A 218 7.46 2.48 -9.02
N PHE A 219 6.84 3.32 -8.21
CA PHE A 219 7.12 4.75 -8.07
C PHE A 219 7.56 5.11 -6.65
N ASN A 220 7.84 6.40 -6.44
CA ASN A 220 8.04 6.99 -5.12
C ASN A 220 7.15 8.23 -4.98
N GLY A 221 6.69 8.53 -3.75
CA GLY A 221 5.95 9.73 -3.43
C GLY A 221 6.83 10.98 -3.30
N THR A 222 8.15 10.80 -3.19
CA THR A 222 9.15 11.89 -3.22
C THR A 222 10.53 11.31 -3.51
N TYR A 223 11.45 12.12 -3.97
CA TYR A 223 12.87 11.81 -4.13
C TYR A 223 13.76 12.67 -3.23
N TYR A 224 13.16 13.48 -2.34
CA TYR A 224 13.85 14.38 -1.42
C TYR A 224 14.85 15.34 -2.11
N GLY A 225 14.57 15.69 -3.38
CA GLY A 225 15.40 16.56 -4.20
C GLY A 225 16.57 15.85 -4.90
N ASP A 226 16.60 14.53 -4.94
CA ASP A 226 17.60 13.76 -5.72
C ASP A 226 17.25 13.74 -7.22
N LYS A 227 15.98 14.00 -7.57
CA LYS A 227 15.49 14.15 -8.94
C LYS A 227 14.68 15.42 -9.10
N ASP A 228 14.71 15.99 -10.28
CA ASP A 228 13.72 16.96 -10.75
C ASP A 228 12.65 16.21 -11.52
N LEU A 229 11.45 16.12 -10.98
CA LEU A 229 10.38 15.33 -11.56
C LEU A 229 9.18 16.19 -11.94
N LEU A 230 8.60 15.92 -13.10
CA LEU A 230 7.26 16.35 -13.49
C LEU A 230 6.62 15.19 -14.24
N ALA A 231 5.76 14.47 -13.54
CA ALA A 231 5.08 13.29 -14.06
C ALA A 231 3.56 13.49 -14.06
N LEU A 232 2.91 13.03 -15.13
CA LEU A 232 1.45 12.91 -15.22
C LEU A 232 1.09 11.46 -15.48
N GLY A 233 0.17 10.90 -14.70
CA GLY A 233 -0.28 9.53 -14.79
C GLY A 233 -1.77 9.43 -15.10
N LEU A 234 -2.14 8.45 -15.91
CA LEU A 234 -3.51 8.01 -16.15
C LEU A 234 -3.57 6.51 -16.02
N ALA A 235 -4.39 5.99 -15.11
CA ALA A 235 -4.63 4.55 -15.01
C ALA A 235 -6.11 4.22 -15.13
N GLY A 236 -6.38 2.99 -15.52
CA GLY A 236 -7.74 2.46 -15.65
C GLY A 236 -7.77 0.97 -15.43
N GLN A 237 -8.87 0.51 -14.84
CA GLN A 237 -9.14 -0.90 -14.55
C GLN A 237 -10.57 -1.25 -14.96
N ASN A 238 -10.75 -2.50 -15.38
CA ASN A 238 -12.07 -3.02 -15.75
C ASN A 238 -12.20 -4.49 -15.37
N GLN A 239 -13.30 -4.84 -14.74
CA GLN A 239 -13.76 -6.21 -14.51
C GLN A 239 -15.29 -6.26 -14.50
N ASN A 240 -15.88 -7.21 -15.26
CA ASN A 240 -17.35 -7.43 -15.29
C ASN A 240 -18.20 -6.17 -15.56
N SER A 241 -17.73 -5.30 -16.45
CA SER A 241 -18.36 -4.00 -16.79
C SER A 241 -18.29 -2.95 -15.69
N LYS A 242 -17.65 -3.25 -14.55
CA LYS A 242 -17.29 -2.28 -13.52
C LYS A 242 -15.94 -1.65 -13.90
N THR A 243 -15.80 -0.38 -13.68
CA THR A 243 -14.59 0.37 -14.08
C THR A 243 -14.14 1.31 -12.98
N ALA A 244 -12.84 1.48 -12.91
CA ALA A 244 -12.24 2.53 -12.13
C ALA A 244 -11.14 3.21 -12.94
N TRP A 245 -10.91 4.50 -12.72
CA TRP A 245 -9.83 5.24 -13.37
C TRP A 245 -9.35 6.39 -12.48
N ASN A 246 -8.10 6.76 -12.66
CA ASN A 246 -7.52 7.92 -11.99
C ASN A 246 -6.68 8.77 -12.92
N LEU A 247 -6.48 10.01 -12.53
CA LEU A 247 -5.52 10.95 -13.09
C LEU A 247 -4.67 11.47 -11.93
N ASP A 248 -3.35 11.30 -12.02
CA ASP A 248 -2.42 11.77 -10.99
C ASP A 248 -1.29 12.61 -11.58
N ALA A 249 -0.68 13.43 -10.74
CA ALA A 249 0.46 14.25 -11.06
C ALA A 249 1.42 14.34 -9.89
N LEU A 250 2.72 14.24 -10.14
CA LEU A 250 3.77 14.58 -9.19
C LEU A 250 4.74 15.58 -9.80
N MET A 251 5.00 16.66 -9.10
CA MET A 251 6.09 17.59 -9.38
C MET A 251 7.03 17.63 -8.19
N GLU A 252 8.30 17.35 -8.42
CA GLU A 252 9.36 17.59 -7.44
C GLU A 252 10.45 18.42 -8.08
N LYS A 253 10.87 19.47 -7.37
CA LYS A 253 11.90 20.39 -7.86
C LYS A 253 12.91 20.69 -6.77
N LYS A 254 14.18 20.41 -7.06
CA LYS A 254 15.28 20.89 -6.24
C LYS A 254 15.53 22.37 -6.54
N LEU A 255 15.50 23.17 -5.49
CA LEU A 255 15.81 24.59 -5.55
C LEU A 255 17.23 24.80 -5.04
N PRO A 256 18.18 25.28 -5.89
CA PRO A 256 19.58 25.44 -5.49
C PRO A 256 19.70 26.26 -4.19
N ASN A 257 20.33 25.70 -3.16
CA ASN A 257 20.50 26.27 -1.82
C ASN A 257 19.20 26.58 -1.03
N LEU A 258 18.03 26.28 -1.59
CA LEU A 258 16.72 26.52 -0.97
C LEU A 258 15.98 25.24 -0.60
N GLY A 259 16.52 24.06 -0.90
CA GLY A 259 15.89 22.78 -0.56
C GLY A 259 15.12 22.15 -1.72
N ALA A 260 14.04 21.40 -1.42
CA ALA A 260 13.20 20.79 -2.44
C ALA A 260 11.72 20.98 -2.13
N VAL A 261 10.94 21.22 -3.19
CA VAL A 261 9.47 21.29 -3.14
C VAL A 261 8.93 20.05 -3.84
N THR A 262 7.95 19.39 -3.22
CA THR A 262 7.17 18.32 -3.84
C THR A 262 5.70 18.71 -3.82
N VAL A 263 5.00 18.54 -4.93
CA VAL A 263 3.55 18.71 -5.06
C VAL A 263 2.99 17.48 -5.74
N GLU A 264 1.99 16.89 -5.15
CA GLU A 264 1.28 15.73 -5.69
C GLU A 264 -0.22 15.98 -5.67
N ALA A 265 -0.93 15.49 -6.68
CA ALA A 265 -2.38 15.58 -6.76
C ALA A 265 -2.92 14.37 -7.50
N GLU A 266 -4.13 13.97 -7.13
CA GLU A 266 -4.85 12.90 -7.78
C GLU A 266 -6.34 13.19 -7.81
N TYR A 267 -7.00 12.71 -8.85
CA TYR A 267 -8.45 12.52 -8.94
C TYR A 267 -8.73 11.08 -9.35
N GLN A 268 -9.63 10.41 -8.63
CA GLN A 268 -10.09 9.07 -8.95
C GLN A 268 -11.61 9.02 -9.13
N LYS A 269 -12.08 8.08 -9.94
CA LYS A 269 -13.49 7.70 -10.06
C LYS A 269 -13.64 6.19 -10.16
N ASP A 270 -14.50 5.67 -9.32
CA ASP A 270 -14.88 4.26 -9.28
C ASP A 270 -16.37 4.08 -9.60
N ASN A 271 -16.67 3.22 -10.56
CA ASN A 271 -18.02 2.85 -10.95
C ASN A 271 -18.35 1.42 -10.47
N GLY A 272 -18.12 1.16 -9.16
CA GLY A 272 -18.47 -0.09 -8.50
C GLY A 272 -17.41 -1.19 -8.64
N LEU A 273 -16.17 -0.89 -9.03
CA LEU A 273 -15.10 -1.87 -9.11
C LEU A 273 -14.48 -2.16 -7.74
N THR A 274 -14.16 -1.13 -6.98
CA THR A 274 -13.49 -1.23 -5.67
C THR A 274 -14.47 -1.17 -4.50
N SER A 275 -15.69 -0.69 -4.74
CA SER A 275 -16.73 -0.53 -3.73
C SER A 275 -18.10 -0.82 -4.37
N PRO A 276 -19.06 -1.41 -3.63
CA PRO A 276 -20.41 -1.62 -4.14
C PRO A 276 -21.11 -0.33 -4.59
N ALA A 277 -20.86 0.79 -3.89
CA ALA A 277 -21.36 2.11 -4.26
C ALA A 277 -20.33 2.85 -5.13
N PRO A 278 -20.74 3.44 -6.27
CA PRO A 278 -19.86 4.31 -7.04
C PRO A 278 -19.33 5.45 -6.17
N ASN A 279 -18.09 5.83 -6.41
CA ASN A 279 -17.45 6.89 -5.66
C ASN A 279 -16.46 7.66 -6.51
N HIS A 280 -16.11 8.85 -6.08
CA HIS A 280 -15.05 9.65 -6.66
C HIS A 280 -14.36 10.48 -5.57
N GLY A 281 -13.15 10.88 -5.84
CA GLY A 281 -12.39 11.67 -4.87
C GLY A 281 -11.17 12.33 -5.47
N TRP A 282 -10.57 13.20 -4.70
CA TRP A 282 -9.34 13.88 -5.06
C TRP A 282 -8.52 14.19 -3.81
N TYR A 283 -7.21 14.29 -3.99
CA TYR A 283 -6.34 14.89 -2.98
C TYR A 283 -5.31 15.82 -3.62
N GLY A 284 -4.76 16.70 -2.79
CA GLY A 284 -3.59 17.50 -3.08
C GLY A 284 -2.64 17.45 -1.88
N LEU A 285 -1.37 17.26 -2.15
CA LEU A 285 -0.28 17.23 -1.19
C LEU A 285 0.80 18.20 -1.61
N ALA A 286 1.37 18.91 -0.64
CA ALA A 286 2.56 19.73 -0.86
C ALA A 286 3.54 19.53 0.30
N SER A 287 4.83 19.43 -0.02
CA SER A 287 5.89 19.36 0.98
C SER A 287 7.08 20.23 0.61
N TYR A 288 7.81 20.64 1.65
CA TYR A 288 9.05 21.40 1.52
C TYR A 288 10.13 20.82 2.41
N LEU A 289 11.20 20.36 1.79
CA LEU A 289 12.40 19.87 2.47
C LEU A 289 13.41 21.01 2.59
N PHE A 290 13.70 21.43 3.81
CA PHE A 290 14.70 22.47 4.08
C PHE A 290 16.10 22.01 3.70
N PRO A 291 16.94 22.91 3.13
CA PRO A 291 18.29 22.54 2.69
C PRO A 291 19.26 22.30 3.83
N GLN A 292 19.04 22.93 4.99
CA GLN A 292 19.95 22.91 6.13
C GLN A 292 19.94 21.55 6.82
N LEU A 293 21.15 21.06 7.11
CA LEU A 293 21.31 19.92 8.01
C LEU A 293 21.07 20.37 9.46
N VAL A 294 20.21 19.65 10.16
CA VAL A 294 19.95 19.79 11.59
C VAL A 294 20.43 18.50 12.25
N GLY A 295 21.60 18.51 12.88
CA GLY A 295 22.21 17.27 13.35
C GLY A 295 22.58 16.33 12.19
N ILE A 296 21.95 15.15 12.13
CA ILE A 296 22.20 14.11 11.13
C ILE A 296 21.16 14.05 10.01
N GLY A 297 20.16 14.95 10.03
CA GLY A 297 19.05 14.93 9.07
C GLY A 297 18.59 16.32 8.67
N LYS A 298 17.54 16.36 7.87
CA LYS A 298 16.89 17.59 7.40
C LYS A 298 15.44 17.63 7.87
N ILE A 299 14.90 18.83 8.02
CA ILE A 299 13.48 19.03 8.34
C ILE A 299 12.68 19.10 7.03
N GLN A 300 11.51 18.47 7.02
CA GLN A 300 10.51 18.59 5.98
C GLN A 300 9.17 18.96 6.64
N VAL A 301 8.41 19.84 6.01
CA VAL A 301 7.01 20.09 6.36
C VAL A 301 6.14 19.63 5.21
N LEU A 302 4.96 19.10 5.54
CA LEU A 302 4.01 18.56 4.57
C LEU A 302 2.58 18.89 4.98
N GLY A 303 1.74 19.20 4.00
CA GLY A 303 0.30 19.27 4.15
C GLY A 303 -0.39 18.51 3.03
N LYS A 304 -1.44 17.75 3.38
CA LYS A 304 -2.31 17.03 2.45
C LYS A 304 -3.77 17.31 2.79
N TYR A 305 -4.58 17.48 1.78
CA TYR A 305 -6.03 17.53 1.91
C TYR A 305 -6.68 16.65 0.87
N SER A 306 -7.70 15.91 1.27
CA SER A 306 -8.48 15.05 0.39
C SER A 306 -9.97 15.17 0.64
N GLN A 307 -10.74 14.81 -0.38
CA GLN A 307 -12.18 14.62 -0.28
C GLN A 307 -12.57 13.41 -1.10
N LYS A 308 -13.22 12.43 -0.46
CA LYS A 308 -13.91 11.33 -1.11
C LYS A 308 -15.41 11.58 -1.03
N THR A 309 -16.12 11.32 -2.12
CA THR A 309 -17.57 11.34 -2.20
C THR A 309 -18.05 9.95 -2.60
N VAL A 310 -18.87 9.34 -1.78
CA VAL A 310 -19.60 8.11 -2.10
C VAL A 310 -20.95 8.54 -2.66
N ASP A 311 -21.23 8.16 -3.91
CA ASP A 311 -22.41 8.59 -4.61
C ASP A 311 -23.67 7.94 -3.99
N ALA A 312 -24.80 8.64 -4.04
CA ALA A 312 -26.06 8.06 -3.63
C ALA A 312 -26.36 6.80 -4.45
N ALA A 313 -26.64 5.70 -3.79
CA ALA A 313 -26.91 4.42 -4.42
C ALA A 313 -28.22 3.81 -3.90
N ALA A 314 -28.95 3.12 -4.78
CA ALA A 314 -30.02 2.22 -4.39
C ALA A 314 -29.40 0.83 -4.18
N LEU A 315 -29.28 0.40 -2.93
CA LEU A 315 -28.85 -0.95 -2.59
C LEU A 315 -30.09 -1.86 -2.47
N GLU A 316 -30.06 -2.99 -3.15
CA GLU A 316 -31.05 -4.03 -2.93
C GLU A 316 -30.74 -4.74 -1.60
N ASP A 317 -31.59 -4.60 -0.60
CA ASP A 317 -31.55 -5.46 0.58
C ASP A 317 -32.00 -6.87 0.19
N THR A 318 -31.07 -7.79 0.10
CA THR A 318 -31.34 -9.20 -0.26
C THR A 318 -32.20 -9.94 0.77
N ALA A 319 -32.35 -9.40 1.98
CA ALA A 319 -33.19 -10.00 3.01
C ALA A 319 -34.63 -9.53 2.96
N THR A 320 -34.90 -8.28 2.56
CA THR A 320 -36.23 -7.68 2.55
C THR A 320 -36.75 -7.35 1.16
N LEU A 321 -35.90 -7.41 0.10
CA LEU A 321 -36.20 -6.95 -1.26
C LEU A 321 -36.65 -5.47 -1.32
N GLU A 322 -36.32 -4.69 -0.29
CA GLU A 322 -36.55 -3.25 -0.28
C GLU A 322 -35.32 -2.50 -0.83
N LEU A 323 -35.60 -1.52 -1.68
CA LEU A 323 -34.57 -0.58 -2.18
C LEU A 323 -34.23 0.40 -1.05
N LEU A 324 -33.06 0.19 -0.43
CA LEU A 324 -32.49 1.15 0.52
C LEU A 324 -31.74 2.22 -0.25
N ALA A 325 -32.24 3.44 -0.29
CA ALA A 325 -31.49 4.57 -0.83
C ALA A 325 -30.45 5.04 0.20
N THR A 326 -29.16 4.90 -0.12
CA THR A 326 -28.10 5.55 0.65
C THR A 326 -27.88 6.96 0.11
N PRO A 327 -27.89 7.99 0.97
CA PRO A 327 -27.60 9.36 0.53
C PRO A 327 -26.11 9.49 0.13
N GLU A 328 -25.78 10.57 -0.60
CA GLU A 328 -24.41 10.92 -0.90
C GLU A 328 -23.63 11.22 0.39
N ASP A 329 -22.45 10.64 0.54
CA ASP A 329 -21.57 10.85 1.70
C ASP A 329 -20.26 11.50 1.29
N LYS A 330 -19.76 12.42 2.13
CA LYS A 330 -18.49 13.13 1.93
C LYS A 330 -17.56 12.93 3.11
N ILE A 331 -16.42 12.32 2.82
CA ILE A 331 -15.35 12.14 3.78
C ILE A 331 -14.22 13.12 3.40
N LYS A 332 -13.84 13.99 4.34
CA LYS A 332 -12.79 14.99 4.20
C LYS A 332 -11.65 14.66 5.14
N THR A 333 -10.44 14.63 4.62
CA THR A 333 -9.24 14.30 5.40
C THR A 333 -8.18 15.38 5.25
N THR A 334 -7.56 15.77 6.35
CA THR A 334 -6.44 16.71 6.40
C THR A 334 -5.29 16.06 7.13
N GLU A 335 -4.10 16.06 6.52
CA GLU A 335 -2.87 15.61 7.15
C GLU A 335 -1.84 16.74 7.17
N ILE A 336 -1.14 16.91 8.30
CA ILE A 336 -0.05 17.86 8.45
C ILE A 336 1.11 17.14 9.13
N ASN A 337 2.31 17.22 8.52
CA ASN A 337 3.49 16.53 9.04
C ASN A 337 4.66 17.49 9.22
N VAL A 338 5.44 17.22 10.27
CA VAL A 338 6.79 17.74 10.43
C VAL A 338 7.74 16.55 10.53
N ASN A 339 8.52 16.34 9.50
CA ASN A 339 9.39 15.18 9.34
C ASN A 339 10.85 15.54 9.57
N TYR A 340 11.58 14.63 10.19
CA TYR A 340 13.03 14.66 10.28
C TYR A 340 13.59 13.52 9.40
N ILE A 341 14.14 13.90 8.27
CA ILE A 341 14.64 13.02 7.22
C ILE A 341 16.13 12.79 7.44
N ILE A 342 16.50 11.60 7.93
CA ILE A 342 17.89 11.22 8.22
C ILE A 342 18.53 10.64 6.96
N LYS A 343 17.86 9.67 6.32
CA LYS A 343 18.35 9.00 5.12
C LYS A 343 17.18 8.61 4.21
N ALA A 344 16.57 9.60 3.56
CA ALA A 344 15.40 9.41 2.70
C ALA A 344 14.36 8.45 3.35
N PHE A 345 13.90 7.44 2.62
CA PHE A 345 12.98 6.43 3.15
C PHE A 345 13.62 5.41 4.10
N ASN A 346 14.95 5.32 4.13
CA ASN A 346 15.66 4.35 4.98
C ASN A 346 15.62 4.70 6.47
N ALA A 347 15.59 6.01 6.79
CA ALA A 347 15.49 6.45 8.17
C ALA A 347 14.80 7.81 8.25
N ARG A 348 13.60 7.84 8.81
CA ARG A 348 12.85 9.08 9.04
C ARG A 348 11.99 8.97 10.30
N VAL A 349 11.79 10.09 10.96
CA VAL A 349 10.87 10.27 12.08
C VAL A 349 9.95 11.43 11.75
N GLY A 350 8.68 11.34 12.05
CA GLY A 350 7.75 12.43 11.79
C GLY A 350 6.73 12.61 12.90
N PHE A 351 6.41 13.85 13.23
CA PHE A 351 5.17 14.20 13.89
C PHE A 351 4.10 14.35 12.82
N TYR A 352 2.94 13.76 13.04
CA TYR A 352 1.79 13.90 12.15
C TYR A 352 0.53 14.32 12.91
N TYR A 353 -0.33 15.02 12.21
CA TYR A 353 -1.72 15.27 12.57
C TYR A 353 -2.61 14.79 11.44
N LEU A 354 -3.65 14.02 11.76
CA LEU A 354 -4.68 13.54 10.85
C LEU A 354 -6.04 13.98 11.38
N GLY A 355 -6.76 14.78 10.61
CA GLY A 355 -8.13 15.15 10.87
C GLY A 355 -9.05 14.58 9.79
N GLN A 356 -10.08 13.82 10.14
CA GLN A 356 -11.06 13.29 9.22
C GLN A 356 -12.46 13.68 9.67
N LYS A 357 -13.30 14.06 8.73
CA LYS A 357 -14.71 14.35 8.94
C LYS A 357 -15.55 13.58 7.94
N ASP A 358 -16.54 12.86 8.45
CA ASP A 358 -17.59 12.19 7.71
C ASP A 358 -18.88 13.00 7.87
N ASP A 359 -19.45 13.45 6.75
CA ASP A 359 -20.58 14.38 6.78
C ASP A 359 -21.91 13.69 7.09
N ILE A 360 -22.09 12.38 6.74
CA ILE A 360 -23.33 11.63 7.06
C ILE A 360 -23.29 11.06 8.46
N ALA A 361 -22.20 10.38 8.81
CA ALA A 361 -22.07 9.81 10.14
C ALA A 361 -21.94 10.90 11.22
N ASP A 362 -21.78 12.18 10.80
CA ASP A 362 -21.48 13.34 11.69
C ASP A 362 -20.37 13.01 12.68
N THR A 363 -19.41 12.23 12.21
CA THR A 363 -18.25 11.81 13.02
C THR A 363 -17.03 12.60 12.63
N SER A 364 -16.18 12.85 13.61
CA SER A 364 -14.87 13.44 13.37
C SER A 364 -13.79 12.64 14.08
N LYS A 365 -12.70 12.33 13.38
CA LYS A 365 -11.49 11.75 13.94
C LYS A 365 -10.41 12.82 13.96
N LYS A 366 -9.72 12.95 15.10
CA LYS A 366 -8.50 13.74 15.21
C LYS A 366 -7.43 12.87 15.84
N GLU A 367 -6.37 12.67 15.11
CA GLU A 367 -5.24 11.85 15.54
C GLU A 367 -3.95 12.64 15.36
N TYR A 368 -3.05 12.52 16.31
CA TYR A 368 -1.70 13.05 16.19
C TYR A 368 -0.72 12.09 16.86
N GLY A 369 0.47 12.04 16.33
CA GLY A 369 1.46 11.10 16.86
C GLY A 369 2.86 11.33 16.30
N LEU A 370 3.74 10.46 16.76
CA LEU A 370 5.09 10.31 16.25
C LEU A 370 5.19 8.99 15.52
N LYS A 371 5.75 9.01 14.32
CA LYS A 371 5.98 7.82 13.52
C LYS A 371 7.46 7.68 13.18
N LEU A 372 7.98 6.47 13.31
CA LEU A 372 9.35 6.10 12.96
C LEU A 372 9.30 5.10 11.81
N GLN A 373 10.14 5.32 10.80
CA GLN A 373 10.43 4.34 9.76
C GLN A 373 11.92 4.09 9.67
N LEU A 374 12.28 2.80 9.68
CA LEU A 374 13.62 2.32 9.38
C LEU A 374 13.53 1.22 8.33
N GLN A 375 14.41 1.27 7.32
CA GLN A 375 14.55 0.18 6.35
C GLN A 375 15.97 0.05 5.82
N LEU A 376 16.34 -1.18 5.50
CA LEU A 376 17.67 -1.58 5.02
C LEU A 376 17.58 -2.16 3.62
#